data_8ab305eda89f21c20538fef7db25546f
#
_entry.id   8ab305eda89f21c20538fef7db25546f
#
_cell.length_a   1.000
_cell.length_b   1.000
_cell.length_c   1.000
_cell.angle_alpha   90.00
_cell.angle_beta   90.00
_cell.angle_gamma   90.00
#
_symmetry.space_group_name_H-M   'P 1'
#
loop_
_entity.id
_entity.type
_entity.pdbx_description
1 polymer ?
#
loop_
_entity_poly.entity_id
_entity_poly.type
_entity_poly.pdbx_seq_one_letter_code
_entity_poly.pdbx_strand_id
1 'polypeptide(L)'
;MTPAVYIALCLSVTDDVDRGSHIVRENEGKEVAVVTHGSAIRGMLTIAHGFAPEQMGEIGWGDNTCVAKLEFDENGNIDVVYENDASHLPQEYSTFASIGWTNTKGIPASPQIWFRRADPKNPQDVDKIVGFMRELHRNAYGTDANLDPDALIRDVERAQKVSPRACTFGCLESGEEAALVYLKTWWEEQPEIGLVGGFCIAGDYRGCGLSGQILGQAISVYRALGKRELCARVAEKNMRAQGFYHKFGFLQRGEYRDENGLHYQMVKPISVE
;
A
#
# COMPACT_ATOMS: atom_id res chain seq x y z
N MET A 1 -12.82 -2.18 -43.28
CA MET A 1 -12.93 -2.99 -42.04
C MET A 1 -12.19 -2.22 -40.96
N THR A 2 -12.88 -1.76 -39.94
CA THR A 2 -12.29 -1.00 -38.84
C THR A 2 -11.39 -1.94 -38.06
N PRO A 3 -10.11 -1.62 -37.83
CA PRO A 3 -9.24 -2.48 -37.04
C PRO A 3 -9.67 -2.45 -35.57
N ALA A 4 -9.89 -3.62 -35.00
CA ALA A 4 -10.16 -3.76 -33.57
C ALA A 4 -8.87 -4.07 -32.80
N VAL A 5 -8.58 -3.32 -31.73
CA VAL A 5 -7.45 -3.59 -30.87
C VAL A 5 -7.95 -4.11 -29.54
N TYR A 6 -7.59 -5.34 -29.18
CA TYR A 6 -7.88 -5.91 -27.86
C TYR A 6 -6.74 -5.57 -26.91
N ILE A 7 -7.04 -4.91 -25.81
CA ILE A 7 -6.01 -4.47 -24.86
C ILE A 7 -6.14 -5.23 -23.55
N ALA A 8 -5.21 -6.14 -23.31
CA ALA A 8 -4.93 -6.70 -22.00
C ALA A 8 -3.44 -6.52 -21.71
N LEU A 9 -3.04 -5.63 -20.83
CA LEU A 9 -1.69 -5.08 -20.78
C LEU A 9 -0.92 -5.24 -19.48
N CYS A 10 0.42 -5.30 -19.55
CA CYS A 10 1.35 -5.11 -18.45
C CYS A 10 2.49 -4.14 -18.80
N LEU A 11 2.40 -2.83 -18.42
CA LEU A 11 3.51 -1.86 -18.52
C LEU A 11 3.36 -0.69 -17.52
N SER A 12 4.43 0.08 -17.26
CA SER A 12 4.46 1.15 -16.24
C SER A 12 3.86 2.48 -16.71
N VAL A 13 3.31 3.23 -15.78
CA VAL A 13 2.35 4.36 -15.98
C VAL A 13 2.89 5.59 -16.74
N THR A 14 4.19 5.75 -16.93
CA THR A 14 4.75 6.98 -17.53
C THR A 14 5.07 6.91 -19.02
N ASP A 15 5.18 5.70 -19.58
CA ASP A 15 5.55 5.50 -21.01
C ASP A 15 4.38 5.05 -21.90
N ASP A 16 3.20 4.84 -21.34
CA ASP A 16 2.15 4.03 -21.97
C ASP A 16 1.31 4.76 -23.05
N VAL A 17 1.19 6.08 -22.97
CA VAL A 17 0.39 6.85 -23.92
C VAL A 17 1.04 6.85 -25.30
N ASP A 18 2.36 7.09 -25.36
CA ASP A 18 3.12 7.06 -26.62
C ASP A 18 3.23 5.65 -27.19
N ARG A 19 3.36 4.63 -26.33
CA ARG A 19 3.43 3.22 -26.76
C ARG A 19 2.09 2.69 -27.25
N GLY A 20 0.97 3.04 -26.64
CA GLY A 20 -0.36 2.66 -27.12
C GLY A 20 -0.60 3.15 -28.55
N SER A 21 -0.33 4.42 -28.80
CA SER A 21 -0.42 5.02 -30.14
C SER A 21 0.55 4.38 -31.14
N HIS A 22 1.72 3.96 -30.69
CA HIS A 22 2.71 3.28 -31.53
C HIS A 22 2.25 1.87 -31.92
N ILE A 23 1.74 1.08 -30.96
CA ILE A 23 1.19 -0.26 -31.24
C ILE A 23 0.07 -0.20 -32.28
N VAL A 24 -0.83 0.77 -32.16
CA VAL A 24 -1.94 0.94 -33.10
C VAL A 24 -1.42 1.26 -34.50
N ARG A 25 -0.48 2.21 -34.63
CA ARG A 25 0.10 2.58 -35.96
C ARG A 25 0.87 1.44 -36.61
N GLU A 26 1.61 0.65 -35.86
CA GLU A 26 2.37 -0.50 -36.41
C GLU A 26 1.49 -1.67 -36.78
N ASN A 27 0.25 -1.70 -36.32
CA ASN A 27 -0.68 -2.81 -36.54
C ASN A 27 -1.98 -2.38 -37.20
N GLU A 28 -1.92 -1.34 -38.01
CA GLU A 28 -3.08 -0.84 -38.78
C GLU A 28 -3.75 -1.97 -39.53
N GLY A 29 -5.08 -2.06 -39.44
CA GLY A 29 -5.89 -3.09 -40.08
C GLY A 29 -5.84 -4.48 -39.42
N LYS A 30 -5.20 -4.61 -38.24
CA LYS A 30 -5.09 -5.88 -37.53
C LYS A 30 -5.83 -5.84 -36.19
N GLU A 31 -6.16 -7.02 -35.67
CA GLU A 31 -6.55 -7.20 -34.28
C GLU A 31 -5.29 -7.48 -33.43
N VAL A 32 -5.12 -6.75 -32.34
CA VAL A 32 -3.97 -6.87 -31.45
C VAL A 32 -4.45 -7.08 -30.03
N ALA A 33 -3.93 -8.10 -29.36
CA ALA A 33 -4.14 -8.29 -27.93
C ALA A 33 -2.95 -7.73 -27.15
N VAL A 34 -3.24 -6.87 -26.20
CA VAL A 34 -2.22 -6.25 -25.33
C VAL A 34 -2.54 -6.61 -23.88
N VAL A 35 -1.63 -7.30 -23.16
CA VAL A 35 -1.83 -7.79 -21.79
C VAL A 35 -1.17 -6.85 -20.77
N THR A 36 -1.94 -6.33 -19.74
CA THR A 36 -1.44 -5.30 -18.80
C THR A 36 -2.05 -5.35 -17.40
N HIS A 37 -1.67 -4.41 -16.54
CA HIS A 37 -2.22 -4.20 -15.21
C HIS A 37 -3.42 -3.23 -15.22
N GLY A 38 -4.30 -3.37 -14.21
CA GLY A 38 -5.51 -2.58 -14.08
C GLY A 38 -5.29 -1.05 -14.14
N SER A 39 -4.19 -0.54 -13.58
CA SER A 39 -3.88 0.90 -13.66
C SER A 39 -3.62 1.38 -15.07
N ALA A 40 -2.94 0.58 -15.90
CA ALA A 40 -2.67 0.93 -17.30
C ALA A 40 -3.94 0.83 -18.15
N ILE A 41 -4.79 -0.18 -17.90
CA ILE A 41 -6.12 -0.27 -18.55
C ILE A 41 -6.92 1.00 -18.23
N ARG A 42 -6.97 1.41 -16.95
CA ARG A 42 -7.67 2.63 -16.54
C ARG A 42 -7.10 3.88 -17.23
N GLY A 43 -5.78 4.00 -17.31
CA GLY A 43 -5.13 5.09 -18.04
C GLY A 43 -5.54 5.14 -19.52
N MET A 44 -5.55 4.01 -20.21
CA MET A 44 -5.99 3.93 -21.60
C MET A 44 -7.48 4.24 -21.76
N LEU A 45 -8.32 3.71 -20.89
CA LEU A 45 -9.76 4.00 -20.91
C LEU A 45 -10.04 5.48 -20.61
N THR A 46 -9.26 6.10 -19.70
CA THR A 46 -9.34 7.55 -19.43
C THR A 46 -9.14 8.35 -20.71
N ILE A 47 -8.13 8.00 -21.49
CA ILE A 47 -7.85 8.65 -22.78
C ILE A 47 -8.95 8.34 -23.80
N ALA A 48 -9.38 7.06 -23.87
CA ALA A 48 -10.41 6.63 -24.82
C ALA A 48 -11.76 7.35 -24.58
N HIS A 49 -12.09 7.64 -23.32
CA HIS A 49 -13.26 8.45 -22.96
C HIS A 49 -13.05 9.96 -23.11
N GLY A 50 -11.86 10.41 -23.50
CA GLY A 50 -11.54 11.83 -23.65
C GLY A 50 -11.39 12.57 -22.30
N PHE A 51 -11.16 11.84 -21.20
CA PHE A 51 -10.96 12.44 -19.89
C PHE A 51 -9.52 12.95 -19.72
N ALA A 52 -9.35 13.97 -18.89
CA ALA A 52 -8.03 14.39 -18.44
C ALA A 52 -7.41 13.35 -17.47
N PRO A 53 -6.07 13.27 -17.36
CA PRO A 53 -5.40 12.30 -16.46
C PRO A 53 -5.90 12.33 -15.01
N GLU A 54 -6.26 13.51 -14.51
CA GLU A 54 -6.79 13.73 -13.17
C GLU A 54 -8.16 13.09 -12.96
N GLN A 55 -8.86 12.79 -14.05
CA GLN A 55 -10.17 12.15 -14.05
C GLN A 55 -10.11 10.62 -14.14
N MET A 56 -8.92 10.02 -14.07
CA MET A 56 -8.77 8.55 -14.08
C MET A 56 -9.61 7.86 -12.98
N GLY A 57 -9.99 8.60 -11.94
CA GLY A 57 -10.91 8.14 -10.90
C GLY A 57 -12.31 7.79 -11.40
N GLU A 58 -12.76 8.38 -12.51
CA GLU A 58 -14.09 8.13 -13.12
C GLU A 58 -14.16 6.74 -13.79
N ILE A 59 -13.01 6.17 -14.16
CA ILE A 59 -12.94 4.83 -14.73
C ILE A 59 -12.94 3.79 -13.61
N GLY A 60 -13.89 2.86 -13.66
CA GLY A 60 -13.98 1.73 -12.73
C GLY A 60 -12.75 0.81 -12.79
N TRP A 61 -12.50 0.09 -11.70
CA TRP A 61 -11.52 -0.99 -11.71
C TRP A 61 -12.11 -2.23 -12.38
N GLY A 62 -11.35 -2.83 -13.28
CA GLY A 62 -11.66 -4.16 -13.78
C GLY A 62 -11.18 -5.26 -12.84
N ASP A 63 -11.86 -6.41 -12.84
CA ASP A 63 -11.43 -7.60 -12.11
C ASP A 63 -10.18 -8.24 -12.76
N ASN A 64 -9.58 -9.22 -12.10
CA ASN A 64 -8.48 -9.99 -12.69
C ASN A 64 -8.90 -10.57 -14.03
N THR A 65 -8.00 -10.50 -15.01
CA THR A 65 -8.24 -10.96 -16.37
C THR A 65 -9.37 -10.25 -17.13
N CYS A 66 -9.90 -9.13 -16.61
CA CYS A 66 -10.90 -8.35 -17.35
C CYS A 66 -10.35 -7.89 -18.70
N VAL A 67 -11.24 -7.76 -19.66
CA VAL A 67 -10.92 -7.36 -21.03
C VAL A 67 -11.63 -6.05 -21.36
N ALA A 68 -10.94 -5.14 -22.03
CA ALA A 68 -11.53 -4.00 -22.71
C ALA A 68 -11.27 -4.13 -24.21
N LYS A 69 -12.25 -3.76 -25.04
CA LYS A 69 -12.10 -3.70 -26.48
C LYS A 69 -12.23 -2.25 -26.94
N LEU A 70 -11.17 -1.78 -27.60
CA LEU A 70 -11.12 -0.47 -28.24
C LEU A 70 -11.00 -0.62 -29.75
N GLU A 71 -11.73 0.21 -30.49
CA GLU A 71 -11.61 0.30 -31.95
C GLU A 71 -11.07 1.69 -32.31
N PHE A 72 -10.13 1.72 -33.23
CA PHE A 72 -9.47 2.95 -33.70
C PHE A 72 -9.86 3.20 -35.15
N ASP A 73 -10.30 4.40 -35.43
CA ASP A 73 -10.54 4.82 -36.82
C ASP A 73 -9.25 5.34 -37.49
N GLU A 74 -9.32 5.60 -38.79
CA GLU A 74 -8.22 6.15 -39.58
C GLU A 74 -7.78 7.56 -39.18
N ASN A 75 -8.59 8.26 -38.38
CA ASN A 75 -8.28 9.60 -37.83
C ASN A 75 -7.68 9.51 -36.41
N GLY A 76 -7.59 8.30 -35.83
CA GLY A 76 -7.10 8.05 -34.48
C GLY A 76 -8.14 8.27 -33.40
N ASN A 77 -9.44 8.42 -33.74
CA ASN A 77 -10.49 8.40 -32.73
C ASN A 77 -10.66 6.99 -32.18
N ILE A 78 -10.99 6.92 -30.89
CA ILE A 78 -11.12 5.67 -30.14
C ILE A 78 -12.59 5.45 -29.80
N ASP A 79 -13.13 4.29 -30.16
CA ASP A 79 -14.43 3.81 -29.72
C ASP A 79 -14.25 2.69 -28.67
N VAL A 80 -14.89 2.86 -27.51
CA VAL A 80 -14.86 1.86 -26.43
C VAL A 80 -16.05 0.91 -26.63
N VAL A 81 -15.79 -0.23 -27.25
CA VAL A 81 -16.83 -1.24 -27.53
C VAL A 81 -17.34 -1.88 -26.25
N TYR A 82 -16.44 -2.24 -25.35
CA TYR A 82 -16.72 -2.64 -23.97
C TYR A 82 -15.47 -2.46 -23.11
N GLU A 83 -15.69 -2.36 -21.79
CA GLU A 83 -14.62 -2.20 -20.81
C GLU A 83 -14.88 -3.05 -19.57
N ASN A 84 -13.79 -3.40 -18.86
CA ASN A 84 -13.83 -4.13 -17.60
C ASN A 84 -14.67 -5.42 -17.65
N ASP A 85 -14.81 -6.04 -18.82
CA ASP A 85 -15.54 -7.30 -18.97
C ASP A 85 -14.77 -8.45 -18.33
N ALA A 86 -15.31 -9.00 -17.28
CA ALA A 86 -14.83 -10.19 -16.57
C ALA A 86 -15.86 -11.34 -16.60
N SER A 87 -16.82 -11.32 -17.54
CA SER A 87 -17.92 -12.28 -17.60
C SER A 87 -17.47 -13.73 -17.78
N HIS A 88 -16.25 -13.94 -18.31
CA HIS A 88 -15.60 -15.25 -18.45
C HIS A 88 -15.01 -15.78 -17.13
N LEU A 89 -14.88 -14.92 -16.07
CA LEU A 89 -14.26 -15.30 -14.82
C LEU A 89 -15.31 -15.88 -13.84
N PRO A 90 -15.18 -17.15 -13.42
CA PRO A 90 -16.01 -17.70 -12.37
C PRO A 90 -15.93 -16.87 -11.10
N GLN A 91 -17.05 -16.73 -10.38
CA GLN A 91 -17.14 -15.87 -9.19
C GLN A 91 -16.12 -16.25 -8.09
N GLU A 92 -15.77 -17.51 -7.96
CA GLU A 92 -14.75 -18.00 -7.02
C GLU A 92 -13.34 -17.51 -7.32
N TYR A 93 -13.07 -17.08 -8.55
CA TYR A 93 -11.77 -16.50 -8.95
C TYR A 93 -11.80 -14.98 -9.07
N SER A 94 -12.97 -14.37 -8.88
CA SER A 94 -13.10 -12.91 -8.87
C SER A 94 -12.34 -12.31 -7.69
N THR A 95 -11.44 -11.40 -7.98
CA THR A 95 -10.75 -10.62 -6.95
C THR A 95 -11.74 -9.74 -6.19
N PHE A 96 -12.71 -9.15 -6.88
CA PHE A 96 -13.71 -8.30 -6.27
C PHE A 96 -14.68 -9.08 -5.39
N ALA A 97 -15.10 -10.27 -5.79
CA ALA A 97 -15.96 -11.11 -4.98
C ALA A 97 -15.25 -11.63 -3.72
N SER A 98 -13.96 -11.97 -3.83
CA SER A 98 -13.19 -12.55 -2.72
C SER A 98 -12.66 -11.52 -1.72
N ILE A 99 -12.33 -10.30 -2.17
CA ILE A 99 -11.71 -9.26 -1.34
C ILE A 99 -12.73 -8.23 -0.84
N GLY A 100 -13.97 -8.26 -1.36
CA GLY A 100 -15.01 -7.30 -1.01
C GLY A 100 -14.70 -5.87 -1.46
N TRP A 101 -13.90 -5.71 -2.52
CA TRP A 101 -13.54 -4.41 -3.07
C TRP A 101 -14.73 -3.63 -3.63
N THR A 102 -15.76 -4.33 -4.07
CA THR A 102 -17.06 -3.74 -4.34
C THR A 102 -17.92 -3.85 -3.10
N ASN A 103 -17.69 -2.96 -2.16
CA ASN A 103 -18.59 -2.85 -1.03
C ASN A 103 -19.92 -2.28 -1.52
N THR A 104 -20.90 -3.15 -1.70
CA THR A 104 -22.28 -2.81 -2.05
C THR A 104 -22.97 -1.88 -1.05
N LYS A 105 -22.29 -1.45 0.02
CA LYS A 105 -22.78 -0.53 1.06
C LYS A 105 -22.21 0.88 0.97
N GLY A 106 -21.53 1.26 -0.12
CA GLY A 106 -21.00 2.62 -0.29
C GLY A 106 -19.81 2.96 0.60
N ILE A 107 -19.18 1.96 1.24
CA ILE A 107 -17.89 2.16 1.89
C ILE A 107 -16.83 2.08 0.79
N PRO A 108 -15.97 3.08 0.62
CA PRO A 108 -14.89 3.02 -0.36
C PRO A 108 -14.09 1.71 -0.19
N ALA A 109 -13.71 1.10 -1.29
CA ALA A 109 -12.66 0.07 -1.29
C ALA A 109 -11.52 0.55 -0.39
N SER A 110 -10.82 -0.37 0.30
CA SER A 110 -9.71 -0.01 1.20
C SER A 110 -8.97 1.20 0.66
N PRO A 111 -8.97 2.34 1.36
CA PRO A 111 -8.34 3.53 0.82
C PRO A 111 -6.90 3.20 0.49
N GLN A 112 -6.45 3.60 -0.70
CA GLN A 112 -5.04 3.47 -1.06
C GLN A 112 -4.28 4.57 -0.33
N ILE A 113 -3.14 4.21 0.25
CA ILE A 113 -2.24 5.19 0.86
C ILE A 113 -0.91 5.20 0.13
N TRP A 114 -0.39 6.40 -0.08
CA TRP A 114 0.99 6.60 -0.45
C TRP A 114 1.82 6.98 0.77
N PHE A 115 3.15 6.78 0.72
CA PHE A 115 4.00 6.99 1.88
C PHE A 115 4.86 8.23 1.69
N ARG A 116 4.65 9.22 2.55
CA ARG A 116 5.44 10.43 2.68
C ARG A 116 6.48 10.25 3.79
N ARG A 117 7.72 10.65 3.53
CA ARG A 117 8.73 10.73 4.59
C ARG A 117 8.29 11.73 5.66
N ALA A 118 8.40 11.35 6.92
CA ALA A 118 8.26 12.27 8.03
C ALA A 118 9.57 13.07 8.22
N ASP A 119 9.47 14.37 8.41
CA ASP A 119 10.63 15.23 8.67
C ASP A 119 10.73 15.57 10.17
N PRO A 120 11.69 14.98 10.92
CA PRO A 120 11.85 15.23 12.35
C PRO A 120 12.32 16.65 12.67
N LYS A 121 12.64 17.47 11.68
CA LYS A 121 12.99 18.92 11.84
C LYS A 121 11.81 19.84 11.56
N ASN A 122 10.74 19.32 10.96
CA ASN A 122 9.52 20.09 10.75
C ASN A 122 8.62 19.99 12.00
N PRO A 123 8.30 21.10 12.69
CA PRO A 123 7.49 21.06 13.91
C PRO A 123 6.13 20.38 13.72
N GLN A 124 5.47 20.57 12.56
CA GLN A 124 4.19 19.94 12.28
C GLN A 124 4.30 18.41 12.16
N ASP A 125 5.38 17.92 11.54
CA ASP A 125 5.63 16.48 11.45
C ASP A 125 6.00 15.89 12.81
N VAL A 126 6.77 16.62 13.62
CA VAL A 126 7.09 16.23 15.01
C VAL A 126 5.81 16.07 15.84
N ASP A 127 4.91 17.06 15.79
CA ASP A 127 3.63 16.99 16.50
C ASP A 127 2.80 15.77 16.07
N LYS A 128 2.76 15.49 14.77
CA LYS A 128 2.05 14.32 14.22
C LYS A 128 2.70 13.00 14.63
N ILE A 129 4.03 12.87 14.55
CA ILE A 129 4.76 11.67 15.01
C ILE A 129 4.43 11.41 16.46
N VAL A 130 4.57 12.42 17.31
CA VAL A 130 4.29 12.31 18.76
C VAL A 130 2.82 11.99 19.00
N GLY A 131 1.90 12.60 18.26
CA GLY A 131 0.45 12.34 18.33
C GLY A 131 0.11 10.88 18.05
N PHE A 132 0.59 10.33 16.95
CA PHE A 132 0.40 8.92 16.60
C PHE A 132 1.01 7.97 17.63
N MET A 133 2.20 8.28 18.15
CA MET A 133 2.86 7.42 19.13
C MET A 133 2.17 7.49 20.51
N ARG A 134 1.64 8.66 20.91
CA ARG A 134 0.79 8.76 22.10
C ARG A 134 -0.48 7.90 21.95
N GLU A 135 -1.12 7.96 20.81
CA GLU A 135 -2.30 7.13 20.53
C GLU A 135 -1.94 5.64 20.57
N LEU A 136 -0.81 5.25 19.98
CA LEU A 136 -0.30 3.87 20.04
C LEU A 136 -0.09 3.44 21.49
N HIS A 137 0.59 4.26 22.33
CA HIS A 137 0.86 3.96 23.73
C HIS A 137 -0.42 3.82 24.54
N ARG A 138 -1.39 4.74 24.39
CA ARG A 138 -2.70 4.62 25.06
C ARG A 138 -3.43 3.35 24.67
N ASN A 139 -3.38 2.96 23.38
CA ASN A 139 -4.01 1.72 22.92
C ASN A 139 -3.29 0.46 23.41
N ALA A 140 -1.97 0.49 23.55
CA ALA A 140 -1.16 -0.66 23.95
C ALA A 140 -1.10 -0.83 25.49
N TYR A 141 -1.01 0.28 26.22
CA TYR A 141 -0.68 0.30 27.66
C TYR A 141 -1.75 0.98 28.53
N GLY A 142 -2.76 1.60 27.91
CA GLY A 142 -3.76 2.40 28.63
C GLY A 142 -3.29 3.81 29.04
N THR A 143 -2.02 4.13 28.80
CA THR A 143 -1.39 5.41 29.11
C THR A 143 -0.28 5.75 28.13
N ASP A 144 0.03 7.02 27.98
CA ASP A 144 1.19 7.54 27.25
C ASP A 144 2.22 8.23 28.16
N ALA A 145 2.09 8.05 29.48
CA ALA A 145 2.95 8.71 30.49
C ALA A 145 4.44 8.35 30.34
N ASN A 146 4.76 7.16 29.87
CA ASN A 146 6.14 6.69 29.68
C ASN A 146 6.72 7.05 28.28
N LEU A 147 5.98 7.76 27.44
CA LEU A 147 6.50 8.23 26.16
C LEU A 147 7.30 9.51 26.39
N ASP A 148 8.60 9.46 26.10
CA ASP A 148 9.46 10.64 26.00
C ASP A 148 9.48 11.14 24.55
N PRO A 149 8.85 12.29 24.24
CA PRO A 149 8.81 12.82 22.88
C PRO A 149 10.19 13.16 22.31
N ASP A 150 11.08 13.69 23.16
CA ASP A 150 12.42 14.12 22.71
C ASP A 150 13.29 12.89 22.40
N ALA A 151 13.20 11.84 23.21
CA ALA A 151 13.87 10.58 22.93
C ALA A 151 13.33 9.92 21.64
N LEU A 152 11.99 9.94 21.45
CA LEU A 152 11.36 9.43 20.24
C LEU A 152 11.89 10.14 18.98
N ILE A 153 11.97 11.47 18.99
CA ILE A 153 12.42 12.23 17.83
C ILE A 153 13.90 11.99 17.55
N ARG A 154 14.76 11.91 18.60
CA ARG A 154 16.17 11.51 18.43
C ARG A 154 16.29 10.10 17.81
N ASP A 155 15.44 9.18 18.21
CA ASP A 155 15.38 7.83 17.67
C ASP A 155 14.93 7.82 16.20
N VAL A 156 13.93 8.63 15.83
CA VAL A 156 13.51 8.81 14.45
C VAL A 156 14.64 9.38 13.58
N GLU A 157 15.35 10.40 14.07
CA GLU A 157 16.51 10.96 13.37
C GLU A 157 17.63 9.91 13.18
N ARG A 158 17.90 9.11 14.21
CA ARG A 158 18.86 8.00 14.14
C ARG A 158 18.45 6.98 13.08
N ALA A 159 17.17 6.59 13.07
CA ALA A 159 16.63 5.63 12.12
C ALA A 159 16.74 6.13 10.68
N GLN A 160 16.42 7.40 10.46
CA GLN A 160 16.44 8.00 9.12
C GLN A 160 17.86 8.24 8.57
N LYS A 161 18.90 8.25 9.39
CA LYS A 161 20.29 8.22 8.93
C LYS A 161 20.63 6.91 8.22
N VAL A 162 19.98 5.80 8.61
CA VAL A 162 20.17 4.48 7.97
C VAL A 162 19.25 4.34 6.75
N SER A 163 17.99 4.72 6.88
CA SER A 163 17.02 4.74 5.78
C SER A 163 16.08 5.93 5.92
N PRO A 164 16.03 6.85 4.94
CA PRO A 164 15.07 7.96 4.96
C PRO A 164 13.61 7.51 5.09
N ARG A 165 13.30 6.25 4.70
CA ARG A 165 11.97 5.65 4.78
C ARG A 165 11.68 4.97 6.13
N ALA A 166 12.59 5.07 7.11
CA ALA A 166 12.41 4.46 8.43
C ALA A 166 11.30 5.12 9.27
N CYS A 167 10.91 6.36 8.95
CA CYS A 167 9.73 6.99 9.51
C CYS A 167 8.92 7.64 8.39
N THR A 168 7.70 7.16 8.16
CA THR A 168 6.83 7.62 7.08
C THR A 168 5.39 7.72 7.54
N PHE A 169 4.68 8.72 7.02
CA PHE A 169 3.23 8.79 7.10
C PHE A 169 2.61 8.05 5.91
N GLY A 170 1.56 7.28 6.17
CA GLY A 170 0.65 6.78 5.15
C GLY A 170 -0.42 7.82 4.89
N CYS A 171 -0.40 8.44 3.71
CA CYS A 171 -1.29 9.51 3.33
C CYS A 171 -2.37 9.01 2.38
N LEU A 172 -3.59 9.48 2.58
CA LEU A 172 -4.70 9.29 1.64
C LEU A 172 -4.48 10.14 0.39
N GLU A 173 -5.28 9.93 -0.62
CA GLU A 173 -5.29 10.76 -1.85
C GLU A 173 -5.55 12.25 -1.55
N SER A 174 -6.34 12.54 -0.52
CA SER A 174 -6.56 13.91 -0.01
C SER A 174 -5.32 14.58 0.58
N GLY A 175 -4.24 13.82 0.81
CA GLY A 175 -3.04 14.26 1.53
C GLY A 175 -3.12 14.12 3.05
N GLU A 176 -4.27 13.70 3.58
CA GLU A 176 -4.44 13.46 5.02
C GLU A 176 -3.62 12.25 5.48
N GLU A 177 -2.92 12.37 6.60
CA GLU A 177 -2.13 11.29 7.18
C GLU A 177 -3.01 10.34 7.99
N ALA A 178 -3.28 9.17 7.42
CA ALA A 178 -4.09 8.11 8.02
C ALA A 178 -3.28 7.11 8.85
N ALA A 179 -1.95 7.07 8.70
CA ALA A 179 -1.10 6.12 9.39
C ALA A 179 0.32 6.64 9.63
N LEU A 180 0.99 6.05 10.62
CA LEU A 180 2.43 6.20 10.85
C LEU A 180 3.09 4.83 10.83
N VAL A 181 4.22 4.75 10.11
CA VAL A 181 5.17 3.64 10.16
C VAL A 181 6.49 4.17 10.69
N TYR A 182 6.89 3.71 11.86
CA TYR A 182 8.20 4.00 12.45
C TYR A 182 8.97 2.71 12.67
N LEU A 183 10.21 2.66 12.21
CA LEU A 183 11.09 1.49 12.20
C LEU A 183 12.37 1.81 12.97
N LYS A 184 12.72 0.98 13.96
CA LYS A 184 14.02 1.03 14.63
C LYS A 184 15.04 0.28 13.79
N THR A 185 15.87 1.00 13.06
CA THR A 185 16.84 0.42 12.10
C THR A 185 18.06 -0.20 12.75
N TRP A 186 18.13 -0.19 14.07
CA TRP A 186 19.21 -0.79 14.87
C TRP A 186 18.65 -1.81 15.86
N TRP A 187 19.31 -2.94 15.94
CA TRP A 187 19.14 -3.96 16.97
C TRP A 187 20.46 -4.71 17.00
N GLU A 188 21.36 -4.27 17.87
CA GLU A 188 22.77 -4.69 17.86
C GLU A 188 22.91 -6.20 18.15
N GLU A 189 22.04 -6.75 19.02
CA GLU A 189 22.05 -8.17 19.36
C GLU A 189 21.48 -9.07 18.26
N GLN A 190 20.68 -8.51 17.35
CA GLN A 190 20.04 -9.25 16.26
C GLN A 190 20.08 -8.46 14.94
N PRO A 191 21.26 -8.33 14.32
CA PRO A 191 21.44 -7.43 13.19
C PRO A 191 20.66 -7.86 11.93
N GLU A 192 20.26 -9.12 11.83
CA GLU A 192 19.48 -9.64 10.69
C GLU A 192 17.97 -9.35 10.79
N ILE A 193 17.51 -8.91 11.96
CA ILE A 193 16.10 -8.67 12.24
C ILE A 193 15.82 -7.16 12.16
N GLY A 194 14.75 -6.80 11.45
CA GLY A 194 14.20 -5.45 11.46
C GLY A 194 13.22 -5.29 12.63
N LEU A 195 13.34 -4.23 13.41
CA LEU A 195 12.47 -3.98 14.56
C LEU A 195 11.45 -2.87 14.26
N VAL A 196 10.16 -3.19 14.40
CA VAL A 196 9.09 -2.19 14.34
C VAL A 196 9.14 -1.34 15.60
N GLY A 197 9.30 -0.04 15.41
CA GLY A 197 9.21 0.95 16.50
C GLY A 197 7.77 1.39 16.77
N GLY A 198 6.95 1.48 15.72
CA GLY A 198 5.54 1.81 15.83
C GLY A 198 4.77 1.65 14.53
N PHE A 199 3.62 0.99 14.60
CA PHE A 199 2.59 0.97 13.57
C PHE A 199 1.32 1.59 14.16
N CYS A 200 0.90 2.70 13.62
CA CYS A 200 -0.34 3.34 14.06
C CYS A 200 -1.21 3.67 12.84
N ILE A 201 -2.50 3.37 12.96
CA ILE A 201 -3.54 3.81 12.03
C ILE A 201 -4.47 4.69 12.83
N ALA A 202 -4.73 5.91 12.35
CA ALA A 202 -5.64 6.84 12.97
C ALA A 202 -7.03 6.21 13.17
N GLY A 203 -7.69 6.59 14.27
CA GLY A 203 -8.94 5.94 14.73
C GLY A 203 -9.99 5.77 13.64
N ASP A 204 -10.21 6.83 12.86
CA ASP A 204 -11.22 6.90 11.81
C ASP A 204 -10.94 5.97 10.60
N TYR A 205 -9.69 5.56 10.43
CA TYR A 205 -9.25 4.69 9.32
C TYR A 205 -8.96 3.24 9.75
N ARG A 206 -9.27 2.88 11.01
CA ARG A 206 -9.14 1.49 11.47
C ARG A 206 -10.24 0.61 10.89
N GLY A 207 -9.84 -0.60 10.53
CA GLY A 207 -10.78 -1.55 9.90
C GLY A 207 -10.95 -1.36 8.39
N CYS A 208 -10.38 -0.29 7.79
CA CYS A 208 -10.48 0.01 6.37
C CYS A 208 -9.43 -0.70 5.48
N GLY A 209 -8.72 -1.72 6.00
CA GLY A 209 -7.77 -2.49 5.21
C GLY A 209 -6.35 -1.90 5.09
N LEU A 210 -6.04 -0.76 5.71
CA LEU A 210 -4.73 -0.11 5.62
C LEU A 210 -3.58 -0.92 6.23
N SER A 211 -3.90 -1.84 7.12
CA SER A 211 -2.91 -2.61 7.90
C SER A 211 -1.94 -3.42 7.04
N GLY A 212 -2.39 -3.98 5.90
CA GLY A 212 -1.53 -4.66 4.95
C GLY A 212 -0.55 -3.72 4.26
N GLN A 213 -0.99 -2.50 3.95
CA GLN A 213 -0.17 -1.49 3.26
C GLN A 213 0.97 -0.98 4.16
N ILE A 214 0.68 -0.67 5.44
CA ILE A 214 1.74 -0.25 6.39
C ILE A 214 2.75 -1.36 6.67
N LEU A 215 2.28 -2.62 6.74
CA LEU A 215 3.18 -3.77 6.89
C LEU A 215 4.04 -3.96 5.64
N GLY A 216 3.46 -3.82 4.45
CA GLY A 216 4.18 -3.86 3.18
C GLY A 216 5.28 -2.81 3.09
N GLN A 217 5.01 -1.58 3.56
CA GLN A 217 6.01 -0.51 3.64
C GLN A 217 7.19 -0.92 4.53
N ALA A 218 6.93 -1.46 5.73
CA ALA A 218 8.00 -1.90 6.62
C ALA A 218 8.84 -3.04 6.03
N ILE A 219 8.18 -4.04 5.44
CA ILE A 219 8.86 -5.15 4.77
C ILE A 219 9.74 -4.63 3.63
N SER A 220 9.23 -3.72 2.80
CA SER A 220 9.98 -3.12 1.69
C SER A 220 11.25 -2.41 2.18
N VAL A 221 11.14 -1.63 3.26
CA VAL A 221 12.30 -0.92 3.84
C VAL A 221 13.34 -1.91 4.36
N TYR A 222 12.91 -2.91 5.14
CA TYR A 222 13.85 -3.84 5.74
C TYR A 222 14.47 -4.82 4.75
N ARG A 223 13.75 -5.24 3.71
CA ARG A 223 14.34 -5.98 2.58
C ARG A 223 15.44 -5.18 1.89
N ALA A 224 15.20 -3.89 1.63
CA ALA A 224 16.21 -3.00 1.05
C ALA A 224 17.45 -2.81 1.96
N LEU A 225 17.30 -3.00 3.27
CA LEU A 225 18.40 -3.01 4.25
C LEU A 225 19.02 -4.40 4.47
N GLY A 226 18.62 -5.41 3.68
CA GLY A 226 19.16 -6.77 3.78
C GLY A 226 18.69 -7.56 4.99
N LYS A 227 17.62 -7.10 5.68
CA LYS A 227 17.08 -7.85 6.82
C LYS A 227 16.30 -9.08 6.34
N ARG A 228 16.42 -10.16 7.10
CA ARG A 228 15.76 -11.44 6.79
C ARG A 228 14.45 -11.64 7.51
N GLU A 229 14.27 -10.97 8.63
CA GLU A 229 13.10 -11.08 9.48
C GLU A 229 12.60 -9.71 9.93
N LEU A 230 11.33 -9.63 10.25
CA LEU A 230 10.68 -8.48 10.86
C LEU A 230 10.14 -8.87 12.23
N CYS A 231 10.49 -8.10 13.26
CA CYS A 231 10.02 -8.27 14.63
C CYS A 231 9.19 -7.08 15.08
N ALA A 232 8.10 -7.36 15.78
CA ALA A 232 7.35 -6.39 16.56
C ALA A 232 7.29 -6.85 18.03
N ARG A 233 7.47 -5.91 18.97
CA ARG A 233 7.26 -6.13 20.40
C ARG A 233 5.85 -5.72 20.75
N VAL A 234 5.03 -6.68 21.14
CA VAL A 234 3.58 -6.49 21.36
C VAL A 234 3.28 -6.71 22.83
N ALA A 235 2.70 -5.71 23.50
CA ALA A 235 2.31 -5.84 24.89
C ALA A 235 1.42 -7.07 25.12
N GLU A 236 1.67 -7.84 26.20
CA GLU A 236 0.93 -9.04 26.56
C GLU A 236 -0.59 -8.81 26.56
N LYS A 237 -1.03 -7.66 27.05
CA LYS A 237 -2.46 -7.31 27.13
C LYS A 237 -3.07 -6.79 25.84
N ASN A 238 -2.26 -6.50 24.80
CA ASN A 238 -2.74 -5.97 23.53
C ASN A 238 -3.16 -7.08 22.58
N MET A 239 -4.28 -7.76 22.90
CA MET A 239 -4.83 -8.86 22.10
C MET A 239 -5.13 -8.45 20.66
N ARG A 240 -5.50 -7.19 20.42
CA ARG A 240 -5.77 -6.68 19.07
C ARG A 240 -4.51 -6.69 18.21
N ALA A 241 -3.39 -6.20 18.73
CA ALA A 241 -2.13 -6.22 18.01
C ALA A 241 -1.61 -7.65 17.82
N GLN A 242 -1.76 -8.52 18.81
CA GLN A 242 -1.41 -9.94 18.67
C GLN A 242 -2.20 -10.59 17.53
N GLY A 243 -3.52 -10.41 17.49
CA GLY A 243 -4.37 -10.92 16.42
C GLY A 243 -3.99 -10.37 15.04
N PHE A 244 -3.62 -9.08 14.97
CA PHE A 244 -3.11 -8.47 13.74
C PHE A 244 -1.83 -9.18 13.27
N TYR A 245 -0.81 -9.32 14.12
CA TYR A 245 0.44 -9.95 13.74
C TYR A 245 0.27 -11.41 13.37
N HIS A 246 -0.55 -12.17 14.12
CA HIS A 246 -0.89 -13.55 13.77
C HIS A 246 -1.57 -13.67 12.40
N LYS A 247 -2.53 -12.79 12.10
CA LYS A 247 -3.20 -12.73 10.79
C LYS A 247 -2.21 -12.59 9.64
N PHE A 248 -1.12 -11.85 9.86
CA PHE A 248 -0.08 -11.63 8.84
C PHE A 248 1.09 -12.64 8.93
N GLY A 249 0.91 -13.74 9.66
CA GLY A 249 1.87 -14.85 9.71
C GLY A 249 3.10 -14.60 10.58
N PHE A 250 3.01 -13.70 11.56
CA PHE A 250 4.01 -13.60 12.60
C PHE A 250 3.82 -14.69 13.65
N LEU A 251 4.92 -15.22 14.16
CA LEU A 251 4.96 -16.19 15.22
C LEU A 251 5.63 -15.60 16.46
N GLN A 252 5.11 -15.90 17.64
CA GLN A 252 5.77 -15.55 18.88
C GLN A 252 7.04 -16.38 19.04
N ARG A 253 8.20 -15.74 19.19
CA ARG A 253 9.52 -16.39 19.35
C ARG A 253 10.16 -16.13 20.70
N GLY A 254 9.72 -15.11 21.41
CA GLY A 254 10.32 -14.73 22.66
C GLY A 254 9.50 -13.71 23.44
N GLU A 255 10.08 -13.30 24.53
CA GLU A 255 9.52 -12.31 25.43
C GLU A 255 10.55 -11.19 25.66
N TYR A 256 10.03 -9.99 25.91
CA TYR A 256 10.82 -8.82 26.26
C TYR A 256 10.09 -8.07 27.36
N ARG A 257 10.83 -7.54 28.32
CA ARG A 257 10.26 -6.80 29.45
C ARG A 257 10.93 -5.44 29.57
N ASP A 258 10.12 -4.41 29.72
CA ASP A 258 10.56 -3.04 29.99
C ASP A 258 9.64 -2.38 31.05
N GLU A 259 9.73 -1.05 31.19
CA GLU A 259 8.88 -0.25 32.10
C GLU A 259 7.38 -0.35 31.80
N ASN A 260 6.98 -0.71 30.58
CA ASN A 260 5.59 -0.91 30.17
C ASN A 260 5.09 -2.34 30.42
N GLY A 261 5.96 -3.23 30.88
CA GLY A 261 5.62 -4.60 31.27
C GLY A 261 6.14 -5.68 30.31
N LEU A 262 5.41 -6.79 30.22
CA LEU A 262 5.76 -7.92 29.37
C LEU A 262 5.29 -7.70 27.93
N HIS A 263 6.16 -8.00 26.97
CA HIS A 263 5.90 -7.96 25.53
C HIS A 263 6.25 -9.30 24.89
N TYR A 264 5.45 -9.72 23.94
CA TYR A 264 5.77 -10.83 23.05
C TYR A 264 6.55 -10.34 21.84
N GLN A 265 7.63 -11.05 21.50
CA GLN A 265 8.38 -10.81 20.26
C GLN A 265 7.72 -11.60 19.14
N MET A 266 6.96 -10.88 18.33
CA MET A 266 6.26 -11.42 17.16
C MET A 266 7.17 -11.29 15.95
N VAL A 267 7.58 -12.40 15.34
CA VAL A 267 8.59 -12.43 14.28
C VAL A 267 8.03 -13.09 13.01
N LYS A 268 8.38 -12.52 11.87
CA LYS A 268 8.01 -13.02 10.54
C LYS A 268 9.23 -13.01 9.61
N PRO A 269 9.52 -14.12 8.88
CA PRO A 269 10.45 -14.09 7.77
C PRO A 269 9.99 -13.13 6.68
N ILE A 270 10.93 -12.37 6.12
CA ILE A 270 10.67 -11.39 5.05
C ILE A 270 11.64 -11.55 3.87
N SER A 271 12.60 -12.50 3.93
CA SER A 271 13.43 -12.84 2.77
C SER A 271 12.57 -13.34 1.62
N VAL A 272 12.96 -12.98 0.38
CA VAL A 272 12.47 -13.64 -0.82
C VAL A 272 13.43 -14.78 -1.09
N GLU A 273 12.93 -16.00 -1.13
CA GLU A 273 13.70 -17.16 -1.60
C GLU A 273 13.93 -17.05 -3.11
#